data_9ca0748f8c503fbdcfb98fbf5fa7af40
#
_entry.id   9ca0748f8c503fbdcfb98fbf5fa7af40
#
_cell.length_a   1.000
_cell.length_b   1.000
_cell.length_c   1.000
_cell.angle_alpha   90.00
_cell.angle_beta   90.00
_cell.angle_gamma   90.00
#
_symmetry.space_group_name_H-M   'P 1'
#
loop_
_entity.id
_entity.type
_entity.pdbx_description
1 polymer ?
#
loop_
_entity_poly.entity_id
_entity_poly.type
_entity_poly.pdbx_seq_one_letter_code
_entity_poly.pdbx_strand_id
1 'polypeptide(L)'
;MSPADAVAAIMFAAVILYAVFGGADFGSGVWDLTAGNAERGARLRRLIDHAIGPVWEANHVWLIFVLVLLWSGFPEPFTDLMRTLAIPLWLASLGIVLRGAAFAFRKYSPTLRWAQTAGVVFAASSLLTPFFLGAIAGAVASGRVPAEGDAGLWTSWLSATSILGGVLAIATCTFMAGLLLAAEAESVLGTRVGPTRRRRGRGGQDEERHPHRSERGQHQEPGPIAPGPVGQDPRDEGPERGAEHDDQ
;
A
#
# COMPACT_ATOMS: atom_id res chain seq x y z
N MET A 1 -5.82 -20.63 31.94
CA MET A 1 -5.08 -19.57 31.21
C MET A 1 -4.93 -18.40 32.16
N SER A 2 -3.71 -17.96 32.42
CA SER A 2 -3.47 -16.71 33.14
C SER A 2 -3.86 -15.50 32.26
N PRO A 3 -4.09 -14.32 32.85
CA PRO A 3 -4.30 -13.09 32.05
C PRO A 3 -3.13 -12.82 31.09
N ALA A 4 -1.90 -13.12 31.51
CA ALA A 4 -0.71 -12.97 30.68
C ALA A 4 -0.73 -13.92 29.46
N ASP A 5 -1.18 -15.18 29.63
CA ASP A 5 -1.32 -16.14 28.53
C ASP A 5 -2.34 -15.65 27.50
N ALA A 6 -3.44 -15.03 27.98
CA ALA A 6 -4.47 -14.49 27.08
C ALA A 6 -3.92 -13.32 26.25
N VAL A 7 -3.18 -12.39 26.87
CA VAL A 7 -2.54 -11.27 26.16
C VAL A 7 -1.50 -11.77 25.17
N ALA A 8 -0.68 -12.76 25.55
CA ALA A 8 0.30 -13.35 24.66
C ALA A 8 -0.36 -14.04 23.44
N ALA A 9 -1.48 -14.75 23.63
CA ALA A 9 -2.24 -15.37 22.54
C ALA A 9 -2.83 -14.32 21.58
N ILE A 10 -3.37 -13.21 22.09
CA ILE A 10 -3.89 -12.11 21.28
C ILE A 10 -2.74 -11.46 20.49
N MET A 11 -1.60 -11.21 21.15
CA MET A 11 -0.42 -10.65 20.49
C MET A 11 0.10 -11.58 19.39
N PHE A 12 0.15 -12.90 19.63
CA PHE A 12 0.56 -13.88 18.63
C PHE A 12 -0.38 -13.90 17.42
N ALA A 13 -1.70 -13.83 17.64
CA ALA A 13 -2.69 -13.71 16.58
C ALA A 13 -2.47 -12.42 15.76
N ALA A 14 -2.17 -11.29 16.41
CA ALA A 14 -1.87 -10.04 15.76
C ALA A 14 -0.57 -10.10 14.93
N VAL A 15 0.46 -10.82 15.41
CA VAL A 15 1.70 -11.07 14.64
C VAL A 15 1.40 -11.87 13.37
N ILE A 16 0.53 -12.88 13.45
CA ILE A 16 0.11 -13.66 12.28
C ILE A 16 -0.61 -12.76 11.26
N LEU A 17 -1.55 -11.94 11.72
CA LEU A 17 -2.26 -10.99 10.85
C LEU A 17 -1.30 -9.97 10.22
N TYR A 18 -0.37 -9.43 11.00
CA TYR A 18 0.68 -8.57 10.48
C TYR A 18 1.53 -9.29 9.42
N ALA A 19 1.92 -10.54 9.65
CA ALA A 19 2.70 -11.31 8.69
C ALA A 19 1.93 -11.57 7.37
N VAL A 20 0.62 -11.82 7.45
CA VAL A 20 -0.23 -12.03 6.28
C VAL A 20 -0.39 -10.74 5.48
N PHE A 21 -0.82 -9.65 6.11
CA PHE A 21 -1.01 -8.37 5.43
C PHE A 21 0.33 -7.76 4.98
N GLY A 22 1.36 -7.81 5.84
CA GLY A 22 2.71 -7.38 5.52
C GLY A 22 3.34 -8.18 4.39
N GLY A 23 3.08 -9.49 4.36
CA GLY A 23 3.54 -10.35 3.27
C GLY A 23 2.99 -9.90 1.92
N ALA A 24 1.70 -9.65 1.82
CA ALA A 24 1.08 -9.12 0.61
C ALA A 24 1.59 -7.73 0.26
N ASP A 25 1.72 -6.86 1.26
CA ASP A 25 2.20 -5.49 1.10
C ASP A 25 3.66 -5.45 0.63
N PHE A 26 4.61 -5.97 1.39
CA PHE A 26 6.05 -5.91 1.04
C PHE A 26 6.39 -6.69 -0.22
N GLY A 27 5.77 -7.85 -0.43
CA GLY A 27 6.02 -8.67 -1.62
C GLY A 27 5.67 -7.99 -2.93
N SER A 28 4.74 -7.03 -2.92
CA SER A 28 4.35 -6.25 -4.10
C SER A 28 5.50 -5.45 -4.70
N GLY A 29 6.47 -5.01 -3.89
CA GLY A 29 7.66 -4.31 -4.38
C GLY A 29 8.59 -5.20 -5.22
N VAL A 30 8.61 -6.50 -4.95
CA VAL A 30 9.35 -7.47 -5.79
C VAL A 30 8.69 -7.58 -7.17
N TRP A 31 7.37 -7.63 -7.20
CA TRP A 31 6.61 -7.61 -8.46
C TRP A 31 6.75 -6.29 -9.22
N ASP A 32 6.85 -5.16 -8.52
CA ASP A 32 7.13 -3.86 -9.14
C ASP A 32 8.52 -3.83 -9.82
N LEU A 33 9.55 -4.44 -9.21
CA LEU A 33 10.88 -4.61 -9.83
C LEU A 33 10.82 -5.43 -11.12
N THR A 34 10.01 -6.49 -11.16
CA THR A 34 9.88 -7.35 -12.33
C THR A 34 9.01 -6.74 -13.42
N ALA A 35 8.28 -5.66 -13.15
CA ALA A 35 7.38 -5.02 -14.08
C ALA A 35 8.06 -4.40 -15.33
N GLY A 36 9.39 -4.21 -15.29
CA GLY A 36 10.17 -3.64 -16.39
C GLY A 36 10.00 -2.13 -16.53
N ASN A 37 10.16 -1.61 -17.76
CA ASN A 37 10.14 -0.17 -18.04
C ASN A 37 8.77 0.46 -17.75
N ALA A 38 8.73 1.82 -17.76
CA ALA A 38 7.55 2.61 -17.44
C ALA A 38 6.30 2.22 -18.28
N GLU A 39 6.47 1.98 -19.57
CA GLU A 39 5.36 1.66 -20.47
C GLU A 39 4.85 0.22 -20.29
N ARG A 40 5.76 -0.77 -20.31
CA ARG A 40 5.39 -2.19 -20.18
C ARG A 40 4.84 -2.51 -18.79
N GLY A 41 5.44 -1.94 -17.74
CA GLY A 41 5.06 -2.16 -16.35
C GLY A 41 3.86 -1.35 -15.89
N ALA A 42 3.38 -0.37 -16.67
CA ALA A 42 2.31 0.53 -16.25
C ALA A 42 1.01 -0.18 -15.82
N ARG A 43 0.67 -1.28 -16.47
CA ARG A 43 -0.54 -2.06 -16.14
C ARG A 43 -0.38 -2.79 -14.80
N LEU A 44 0.76 -3.44 -14.58
CA LEU A 44 1.05 -4.16 -13.33
C LEU A 44 1.15 -3.17 -12.16
N ARG A 45 1.82 -2.03 -12.34
CA ARG A 45 1.93 -0.99 -11.30
C ARG A 45 0.58 -0.42 -10.90
N ARG A 46 -0.32 -0.17 -11.85
CA ARG A 46 -1.70 0.25 -11.51
C ARG A 46 -2.46 -0.81 -10.73
N LEU A 47 -2.29 -2.08 -11.06
CA LEU A 47 -2.89 -3.18 -10.31
C LEU A 47 -2.33 -3.25 -8.88
N ILE A 48 -1.00 -3.12 -8.73
CA ILE A 48 -0.33 -3.06 -7.43
C ILE A 48 -0.85 -1.88 -6.61
N ASP A 49 -0.88 -0.67 -7.18
CA ASP A 49 -1.32 0.54 -6.48
C ASP A 49 -2.80 0.44 -6.00
N HIS A 50 -3.63 -0.26 -6.77
CA HIS A 50 -5.04 -0.49 -6.41
C HIS A 50 -5.19 -1.55 -5.32
N ALA A 51 -4.51 -2.68 -5.46
CA ALA A 51 -4.61 -3.82 -4.53
C ALA A 51 -3.98 -3.53 -3.16
N ILE A 52 -2.90 -2.74 -3.13
CA ILE A 52 -2.08 -2.54 -1.92
C ILE A 52 -2.63 -1.47 -0.99
N GLY A 53 -3.36 -0.46 -1.48
CA GLY A 53 -3.84 0.64 -0.65
C GLY A 53 -4.52 0.20 0.65
N PRO A 54 -5.60 -0.60 0.59
CA PRO A 54 -6.29 -1.09 1.79
C PRO A 54 -5.43 -2.02 2.65
N VAL A 55 -4.57 -2.83 2.03
CA VAL A 55 -3.70 -3.79 2.72
C VAL A 55 -2.62 -3.06 3.52
N TRP A 56 -2.04 -1.99 2.96
CA TRP A 56 -1.03 -1.16 3.61
C TRP A 56 -1.56 -0.50 4.89
N GLU A 57 -2.77 0.05 4.85
CA GLU A 57 -3.41 0.66 6.02
C GLU A 57 -3.66 -0.37 7.12
N ALA A 58 -4.22 -1.52 6.79
CA ALA A 58 -4.47 -2.60 7.73
C ALA A 58 -3.17 -3.15 8.35
N ASN A 59 -2.11 -3.30 7.55
CA ASN A 59 -0.82 -3.80 7.99
C ASN A 59 -0.22 -2.92 9.11
N HIS A 60 -0.25 -1.61 8.96
CA HIS A 60 0.29 -0.68 9.97
C HIS A 60 -0.48 -0.70 11.29
N VAL A 61 -1.78 -0.90 11.25
CA VAL A 61 -2.60 -1.05 12.47
C VAL A 61 -2.15 -2.28 13.28
N TRP A 62 -1.95 -3.42 12.62
CA TRP A 62 -1.50 -4.63 13.30
C TRP A 62 -0.08 -4.51 13.85
N LEU A 63 0.83 -3.83 13.13
CA LEU A 63 2.17 -3.55 13.64
C LEU A 63 2.15 -2.74 14.93
N ILE A 64 1.40 -1.62 14.93
CA ILE A 64 1.27 -0.76 16.12
C ILE A 64 0.65 -1.54 17.27
N PHE A 65 -0.37 -2.35 16.99
CA PHE A 65 -1.04 -3.15 18.01
C PHE A 65 -0.08 -4.16 18.68
N VAL A 66 0.74 -4.87 17.89
CA VAL A 66 1.77 -5.79 18.41
C VAL A 66 2.80 -5.03 19.27
N LEU A 67 3.30 -3.88 18.79
CA LEU A 67 4.28 -3.09 19.54
C LEU A 67 3.73 -2.59 20.86
N VAL A 68 2.49 -2.11 20.89
CA VAL A 68 1.82 -1.62 22.11
C VAL A 68 1.62 -2.77 23.09
N LEU A 69 1.13 -3.92 22.64
CA LEU A 69 0.95 -5.09 23.51
C LEU A 69 2.27 -5.62 24.07
N LEU A 70 3.32 -5.66 23.25
CA LEU A 70 4.64 -6.10 23.70
C LEU A 70 5.23 -5.15 24.72
N TRP A 71 5.16 -3.83 24.45
CA TRP A 71 5.70 -2.81 25.36
C TRP A 71 4.95 -2.72 26.68
N SER A 72 3.61 -2.75 26.65
CA SER A 72 2.78 -2.57 27.85
C SER A 72 2.56 -3.87 28.62
N GLY A 73 2.44 -5.00 27.94
CA GLY A 73 2.18 -6.30 28.56
C GLY A 73 3.44 -7.10 28.92
N PHE A 74 4.54 -6.87 28.20
CA PHE A 74 5.80 -7.61 28.34
C PHE A 74 7.01 -6.68 28.28
N PRO A 75 7.19 -5.75 29.25
CA PRO A 75 8.23 -4.71 29.18
C PRO A 75 9.67 -5.26 29.23
N GLU A 76 9.92 -6.34 29.97
CA GLU A 76 11.24 -6.98 30.00
C GLU A 76 11.61 -7.62 28.66
N PRO A 77 10.80 -8.51 28.06
CA PRO A 77 11.05 -9.03 26.71
C PRO A 77 11.15 -7.93 25.66
N PHE A 78 10.35 -6.88 25.75
CA PHE A 78 10.46 -5.73 24.86
C PHE A 78 11.84 -5.06 24.94
N THR A 79 12.32 -4.82 26.16
CA THR A 79 13.63 -4.18 26.39
C THR A 79 14.76 -5.05 25.86
N ASP A 80 14.71 -6.37 26.12
CA ASP A 80 15.72 -7.32 25.67
C ASP A 80 15.78 -7.41 24.13
N LEU A 81 14.63 -7.45 23.47
CA LEU A 81 14.54 -7.39 22.01
C LEU A 81 15.10 -6.08 21.46
N MET A 82 14.72 -4.94 22.03
CA MET A 82 15.15 -3.62 21.58
C MET A 82 16.66 -3.41 21.73
N ARG A 83 17.28 -3.96 22.79
CA ARG A 83 18.71 -3.88 23.01
C ARG A 83 19.48 -4.84 22.08
N THR A 84 19.09 -6.11 22.11
CA THR A 84 19.82 -7.18 21.42
C THR A 84 19.71 -7.08 19.89
N LEU A 85 18.53 -6.71 19.38
CA LEU A 85 18.22 -6.65 17.94
C LEU A 85 18.10 -5.21 17.44
N ALA A 86 18.75 -4.25 18.11
CA ALA A 86 18.67 -2.84 17.76
C ALA A 86 18.95 -2.59 16.27
N ILE A 87 20.03 -3.15 15.73
CA ILE A 87 20.44 -2.92 14.33
C ILE A 87 19.37 -3.40 13.33
N PRO A 88 18.95 -4.68 13.32
CA PRO A 88 17.95 -5.15 12.38
C PRO A 88 16.57 -4.49 12.59
N LEU A 89 16.21 -4.11 13.83
CA LEU A 89 14.98 -3.36 14.11
C LEU A 89 15.03 -1.95 13.51
N TRP A 90 16.15 -1.23 13.65
CA TRP A 90 16.32 0.09 13.03
C TRP A 90 16.28 0.01 11.51
N LEU A 91 16.90 -1.01 10.91
CA LEU A 91 16.90 -1.20 9.46
C LEU A 91 15.52 -1.61 8.93
N ALA A 92 14.78 -2.45 9.66
CA ALA A 92 13.39 -2.77 9.33
C ALA A 92 12.49 -1.52 9.42
N SER A 93 12.62 -0.73 10.50
CA SER A 93 11.86 0.51 10.69
C SER A 93 12.17 1.54 9.61
N LEU A 94 13.44 1.72 9.26
CA LEU A 94 13.86 2.57 8.14
C LEU A 94 13.20 2.12 6.83
N GLY A 95 13.18 0.81 6.57
CA GLY A 95 12.49 0.26 5.41
C GLY A 95 11.00 0.58 5.39
N ILE A 96 10.30 0.46 6.53
CA ILE A 96 8.87 0.80 6.64
C ILE A 96 8.64 2.29 6.32
N VAL A 97 9.44 3.19 6.91
CA VAL A 97 9.32 4.63 6.70
C VAL A 97 9.61 5.00 5.23
N LEU A 98 10.70 4.48 4.67
CA LEU A 98 11.06 4.74 3.27
C LEU A 98 10.00 4.22 2.30
N ARG A 99 9.38 3.07 2.59
CA ARG A 99 8.31 2.51 1.78
C ARG A 99 7.07 3.41 1.79
N GLY A 100 6.63 3.84 2.96
CA GLY A 100 5.48 4.75 3.10
C GLY A 100 5.72 6.09 2.38
N ALA A 101 6.91 6.68 2.58
CA ALA A 101 7.32 7.90 1.89
C ALA A 101 7.35 7.71 0.37
N ALA A 102 7.97 6.64 -0.11
CA ALA A 102 8.07 6.35 -1.54
C ALA A 102 6.69 6.14 -2.19
N PHE A 103 5.77 5.46 -1.51
CA PHE A 103 4.38 5.29 -1.97
C PHE A 103 3.66 6.63 -2.11
N ALA A 104 3.76 7.50 -1.09
CA ALA A 104 3.17 8.83 -1.12
C ALA A 104 3.78 9.71 -2.22
N PHE A 105 5.11 9.76 -2.32
CA PHE A 105 5.79 10.57 -3.32
C PHE A 105 5.53 10.08 -4.75
N ARG A 106 5.42 8.78 -4.97
CA ARG A 106 5.08 8.23 -6.29
C ARG A 106 3.73 8.73 -6.80
N LYS A 107 2.76 8.88 -5.92
CA LYS A 107 1.40 9.37 -6.24
C LYS A 107 1.38 10.86 -6.61
N TYR A 108 2.25 11.66 -6.01
CA TYR A 108 2.27 13.13 -6.15
C TYR A 108 3.49 13.66 -6.90
N SER A 109 4.27 12.80 -7.56
CA SER A 109 5.52 13.20 -8.23
C SER A 109 5.28 14.10 -9.45
N PRO A 110 5.86 15.31 -9.48
CA PRO A 110 5.67 16.25 -10.58
C PRO A 110 6.51 15.91 -11.82
N THR A 111 7.55 15.09 -11.68
CA THR A 111 8.47 14.73 -12.78
C THR A 111 8.75 13.23 -12.85
N LEU A 112 9.08 12.75 -14.07
CA LEU A 112 9.40 11.35 -14.31
C LEU A 112 10.61 10.85 -13.49
N ARG A 113 11.63 11.69 -13.30
CA ARG A 113 12.82 11.33 -12.50
C ARG A 113 12.47 11.07 -11.04
N TRP A 114 11.65 11.92 -10.44
CA TRP A 114 11.17 11.73 -9.07
C TRP A 114 10.34 10.46 -8.92
N ALA A 115 9.47 10.18 -9.88
CA ALA A 115 8.68 8.95 -9.89
C ALA A 115 9.56 7.69 -9.99
N GLN A 116 10.63 7.72 -10.80
CA GLN A 116 11.58 6.64 -10.92
C GLN A 116 12.37 6.42 -9.61
N THR A 117 12.88 7.51 -9.00
CA THR A 117 13.59 7.42 -7.71
C THR A 117 12.68 6.85 -6.63
N ALA A 118 11.45 7.34 -6.51
CA ALA A 118 10.46 6.81 -5.57
C ALA A 118 10.17 5.32 -5.84
N GLY A 119 10.11 4.90 -7.11
CA GLY A 119 9.97 3.49 -7.48
C GLY A 119 11.14 2.62 -7.00
N VAL A 120 12.38 3.08 -7.15
CA VAL A 120 13.57 2.36 -6.66
C VAL A 120 13.58 2.27 -5.14
N VAL A 121 13.27 3.37 -4.44
CA VAL A 121 13.18 3.39 -2.97
C VAL A 121 12.08 2.46 -2.47
N PHE A 122 10.91 2.48 -3.12
CA PHE A 122 9.80 1.57 -2.82
C PHE A 122 10.21 0.11 -2.95
N ALA A 123 10.88 -0.23 -4.03
CA ALA A 123 11.33 -1.60 -4.29
C ALA A 123 12.44 -2.05 -3.31
N ALA A 124 13.44 -1.21 -3.07
CA ALA A 124 14.53 -1.51 -2.13
C ALA A 124 14.01 -1.69 -0.69
N SER A 125 13.14 -0.78 -0.23
CA SER A 125 12.53 -0.88 1.11
C SER A 125 11.63 -2.11 1.25
N SER A 126 10.99 -2.54 0.16
CA SER A 126 10.15 -3.75 0.11
C SER A 126 10.94 -5.05 0.25
N LEU A 127 12.23 -5.04 -0.04
CA LEU A 127 13.14 -6.15 0.23
C LEU A 127 13.76 -6.03 1.63
N LEU A 128 14.17 -4.81 1.99
CA LEU A 128 14.87 -4.52 3.24
C LEU A 128 14.03 -4.91 4.46
N THR A 129 12.78 -4.46 4.50
CA THR A 129 11.89 -4.68 5.66
C THR A 129 11.63 -6.15 5.95
N PRO A 130 11.12 -6.98 5.02
CA PRO A 130 10.87 -8.39 5.31
C PRO A 130 12.15 -9.16 5.58
N PHE A 131 13.29 -8.80 4.95
CA PHE A 131 14.55 -9.41 5.26
C PHE A 131 14.92 -9.23 6.73
N PHE A 132 14.91 -8.01 7.25
CA PHE A 132 15.31 -7.77 8.65
C PHE A 132 14.27 -8.29 9.64
N LEU A 133 12.98 -8.20 9.35
CA LEU A 133 11.96 -8.84 10.19
C LEU A 133 12.10 -10.36 10.24
N GLY A 134 12.40 -10.99 9.11
CA GLY A 134 12.69 -12.41 9.04
C GLY A 134 14.00 -12.80 9.75
N ALA A 135 15.02 -11.94 9.66
CA ALA A 135 16.28 -12.13 10.38
C ALA A 135 16.09 -12.02 11.90
N ILE A 136 15.24 -11.08 12.35
CA ILE A 136 14.82 -10.96 13.75
C ILE A 136 14.13 -12.24 14.21
N ALA A 137 13.15 -12.72 13.45
CA ALA A 137 12.45 -13.97 13.75
C ALA A 137 13.41 -15.17 13.84
N GLY A 138 14.38 -15.26 12.93
CA GLY A 138 15.42 -16.28 12.95
C GLY A 138 16.36 -16.18 14.16
N ALA A 139 16.70 -14.96 14.60
CA ALA A 139 17.50 -14.72 15.81
C ALA A 139 16.74 -15.16 17.07
N VAL A 140 15.48 -14.80 17.18
CA VAL A 140 14.61 -15.22 18.31
C VAL A 140 14.44 -16.74 18.31
N ALA A 141 14.11 -17.34 17.18
CA ALA A 141 13.90 -18.79 17.05
C ALA A 141 15.15 -19.61 17.35
N SER A 142 16.36 -19.05 17.11
CA SER A 142 17.63 -19.70 17.44
C SER A 142 18.12 -19.47 18.87
N GLY A 143 17.32 -18.81 19.73
CA GLY A 143 17.68 -18.55 21.13
C GLY A 143 18.84 -17.55 21.31
N ARG A 144 19.08 -16.66 20.34
CA ARG A 144 20.15 -15.68 20.37
C ARG A 144 19.79 -14.36 21.07
N VAL A 145 18.59 -14.30 21.61
CA VAL A 145 18.10 -13.18 22.43
C VAL A 145 18.06 -13.66 23.87
N PRO A 146 19.13 -13.43 24.68
CA PRO A 146 19.15 -13.85 26.07
C PRO A 146 18.23 -12.95 26.92
N ALA A 147 17.63 -13.53 27.97
CA ALA A 147 16.73 -12.83 28.89
C ALA A 147 17.42 -11.75 29.75
N GLU A 148 18.73 -11.71 29.84
CA GLU A 148 19.52 -10.71 30.58
C GLU A 148 20.55 -10.01 29.69
N GLY A 149 20.22 -9.84 28.48
CA GLY A 149 20.64 -9.02 27.39
C GLY A 149 22.07 -8.50 27.30
N ASP A 150 23.09 -9.34 27.15
CA ASP A 150 24.39 -8.88 26.67
C ASP A 150 24.89 -9.69 25.46
N ALA A 151 24.01 -9.93 24.49
CA ALA A 151 24.43 -10.43 23.16
C ALA A 151 24.99 -9.26 22.35
N GLY A 152 26.18 -9.43 21.79
CA GLY A 152 26.82 -8.39 20.98
C GLY A 152 25.92 -7.94 19.82
N LEU A 153 25.86 -6.65 19.54
CA LEU A 153 25.00 -5.99 18.55
C LEU A 153 24.99 -6.63 17.16
N TRP A 154 26.07 -7.30 16.76
CA TRP A 154 26.21 -7.96 15.48
C TRP A 154 26.02 -9.47 15.55
N THR A 155 26.50 -10.11 16.60
CA THR A 155 26.50 -11.57 16.75
C THR A 155 25.12 -12.13 17.07
N SER A 156 24.22 -11.31 17.61
CA SER A 156 22.86 -11.70 17.93
C SER A 156 22.01 -12.06 16.70
N TRP A 157 22.20 -11.37 15.59
CA TRP A 157 21.39 -11.55 14.40
C TRP A 157 22.16 -11.95 13.13
N LEU A 158 23.50 -11.76 13.09
CA LEU A 158 24.34 -12.25 11.99
C LEU A 158 24.63 -13.74 12.17
N SER A 159 23.65 -14.58 11.87
CA SER A 159 23.78 -16.04 11.90
C SER A 159 23.13 -16.66 10.66
N ALA A 160 23.53 -17.89 10.35
CA ALA A 160 22.93 -18.62 9.22
C ALA A 160 21.40 -18.72 9.34
N THR A 161 20.89 -18.98 10.56
CA THR A 161 19.45 -19.07 10.84
C THR A 161 18.74 -17.74 10.61
N SER A 162 19.35 -16.63 11.03
CA SER A 162 18.76 -15.29 10.85
C SER A 162 18.77 -14.88 9.37
N ILE A 163 19.87 -15.11 8.65
CA ILE A 163 19.95 -14.82 7.22
C ILE A 163 18.96 -15.67 6.43
N LEU A 164 18.86 -16.96 6.76
CA LEU A 164 17.87 -17.84 6.13
C LEU A 164 16.43 -17.38 6.43
N GLY A 165 16.16 -16.98 7.65
CA GLY A 165 14.88 -16.39 8.06
C GLY A 165 14.53 -15.15 7.22
N GLY A 166 15.50 -14.26 6.99
CA GLY A 166 15.34 -13.08 6.14
C GLY A 166 15.03 -13.43 4.68
N VAL A 167 15.79 -14.36 4.10
CA VAL A 167 15.56 -14.84 2.72
C VAL A 167 14.18 -15.51 2.58
N LEU A 168 13.82 -16.36 3.55
CA LEU A 168 12.54 -17.04 3.57
C LEU A 168 11.37 -16.04 3.69
N ALA A 169 11.53 -14.99 4.51
CA ALA A 169 10.53 -13.95 4.63
C ALA A 169 10.31 -13.20 3.30
N ILE A 170 11.37 -12.84 2.57
CA ILE A 170 11.23 -12.24 1.24
C ILE A 170 10.49 -13.18 0.28
N ALA A 171 10.87 -14.46 0.25
CA ALA A 171 10.22 -15.43 -0.64
C ALA A 171 8.74 -15.60 -0.32
N THR A 172 8.38 -15.70 0.97
CA THR A 172 7.01 -15.80 1.44
C THR A 172 6.21 -14.55 1.08
N CYS A 173 6.74 -13.36 1.34
CA CYS A 173 6.10 -12.10 0.98
C CYS A 173 5.85 -12.00 -0.54
N THR A 174 6.86 -12.37 -1.35
CA THR A 174 6.73 -12.37 -2.82
C THR A 174 5.63 -13.31 -3.30
N PHE A 175 5.53 -14.49 -2.71
CA PHE A 175 4.49 -15.47 -3.01
C PHE A 175 3.10 -14.96 -2.64
N MET A 176 2.94 -14.42 -1.43
CA MET A 176 1.65 -13.88 -0.95
C MET A 176 1.16 -12.71 -1.79
N ALA A 177 2.05 -11.80 -2.14
CA ALA A 177 1.71 -10.69 -3.04
C ALA A 177 1.31 -11.21 -4.43
N GLY A 178 1.97 -12.23 -4.96
CA GLY A 178 1.60 -12.87 -6.22
C GLY A 178 0.19 -13.43 -6.22
N LEU A 179 -0.21 -14.09 -5.12
CA LEU A 179 -1.58 -14.60 -4.96
C LEU A 179 -2.61 -13.47 -4.90
N LEU A 180 -2.33 -12.40 -4.13
CA LEU A 180 -3.22 -11.25 -4.05
C LEU A 180 -3.40 -10.57 -5.42
N LEU A 181 -2.31 -10.34 -6.14
CA LEU A 181 -2.34 -9.71 -7.46
C LEU A 181 -3.06 -10.58 -8.50
N ALA A 182 -2.93 -11.90 -8.42
CA ALA A 182 -3.66 -12.82 -9.30
C ALA A 182 -5.17 -12.75 -9.03
N ALA A 183 -5.59 -12.80 -7.77
CA ALA A 183 -6.99 -12.69 -7.37
C ALA A 183 -7.60 -11.34 -7.80
N GLU A 184 -6.86 -10.24 -7.62
CA GLU A 184 -7.30 -8.91 -8.04
C GLU A 184 -7.41 -8.80 -9.56
N ALA A 185 -6.47 -9.36 -10.32
CA ALA A 185 -6.53 -9.39 -11.78
C ALA A 185 -7.76 -10.15 -12.29
N GLU A 186 -8.13 -11.27 -11.66
CA GLU A 186 -9.34 -12.03 -12.00
C GLU A 186 -10.61 -11.24 -11.71
N SER A 187 -10.68 -10.52 -10.58
CA SER A 187 -11.83 -9.70 -10.21
C SER A 187 -12.09 -8.59 -11.24
N VAL A 188 -11.02 -7.92 -11.67
CA VAL A 188 -11.08 -6.86 -12.70
C VAL A 188 -11.48 -7.41 -14.07
N LEU A 189 -11.04 -8.62 -14.44
CA LEU A 189 -11.42 -9.28 -15.69
C LEU A 189 -12.85 -9.80 -15.63
N GLY A 190 -13.27 -10.40 -14.53
CA GLY A 190 -14.63 -10.92 -14.33
C GLY A 190 -15.71 -9.85 -14.39
N THR A 191 -15.44 -8.67 -13.84
CA THR A 191 -16.36 -7.51 -13.92
C THR A 191 -16.50 -6.97 -15.35
N ARG A 192 -15.48 -7.09 -16.19
CA ARG A 192 -15.54 -6.65 -17.61
C ARG A 192 -16.30 -7.63 -18.52
N VAL A 193 -16.42 -8.90 -18.14
CA VAL A 193 -17.06 -9.95 -18.96
C VAL A 193 -18.53 -10.20 -18.54
N GLY A 194 -18.95 -9.79 -17.34
CA GLY A 194 -20.19 -10.20 -16.71
C GLY A 194 -21.52 -9.65 -17.22
N PRO A 195 -21.69 -8.43 -17.78
CA PRO A 195 -23.03 -7.95 -18.14
C PRO A 195 -23.44 -8.06 -19.59
N THR A 196 -22.54 -8.24 -20.54
CA THR A 196 -22.89 -8.11 -21.96
C THR A 196 -23.50 -9.36 -22.60
N ARG A 197 -23.45 -10.51 -21.96
CA ARG A 197 -23.95 -11.78 -22.55
C ARG A 197 -25.44 -12.08 -22.27
N ARG A 198 -26.11 -11.32 -21.37
CA ARG A 198 -27.51 -11.61 -20.99
C ARG A 198 -28.56 -10.80 -21.76
N ARG A 199 -28.17 -9.86 -22.65
CA ARG A 199 -29.14 -9.00 -23.35
C ARG A 199 -29.45 -9.41 -24.80
N ARG A 200 -28.85 -10.49 -25.31
CA ARG A 200 -29.02 -10.92 -26.72
C ARG A 200 -29.93 -12.14 -26.93
N GLY A 201 -30.66 -12.59 -25.91
CA GLY A 201 -31.47 -13.79 -25.99
C GLY A 201 -32.98 -13.65 -25.70
N ARG A 202 -33.51 -12.41 -25.61
CA ARG A 202 -34.95 -12.27 -25.29
C ARG A 202 -35.66 -11.12 -26.01
N GLY A 203 -35.34 -10.94 -27.27
CA GLY A 203 -35.99 -9.94 -28.13
C GLY A 203 -36.29 -10.49 -29.52
N GLY A 204 -37.05 -11.58 -29.59
CA GLY A 204 -37.41 -12.15 -30.86
C GLY A 204 -38.58 -13.11 -30.78
N GLN A 205 -39.71 -12.66 -30.28
CA GLN A 205 -41.02 -13.26 -30.49
C GLN A 205 -42.04 -12.39 -29.73
N ASP A 206 -42.59 -11.39 -30.37
CA ASP A 206 -43.90 -10.80 -30.16
C ASP A 206 -43.97 -9.47 -30.95
N GLU A 207 -43.93 -9.59 -32.28
CA GLU A 207 -44.33 -8.47 -33.15
C GLU A 207 -45.10 -9.03 -34.38
N GLU A 208 -46.31 -9.45 -34.09
CA GLU A 208 -47.38 -9.57 -35.08
C GLU A 208 -48.70 -9.30 -34.36
N ARG A 209 -49.24 -8.13 -34.57
CA ARG A 209 -50.66 -7.73 -34.69
C ARG A 209 -50.95 -6.37 -34.03
N HIS A 210 -51.14 -5.38 -34.77
CA HIS A 210 -52.35 -4.64 -35.11
C HIS A 210 -52.05 -3.24 -35.63
N PRO A 211 -52.83 -2.73 -36.58
CA PRO A 211 -52.56 -1.50 -37.28
C PRO A 211 -53.38 -0.31 -36.76
N HIS A 212 -52.93 0.88 -37.12
CA HIS A 212 -53.64 2.16 -37.16
C HIS A 212 -54.16 2.80 -35.86
N ARG A 213 -53.53 3.89 -35.49
CA ARG A 213 -54.22 5.17 -35.27
C ARG A 213 -53.26 6.36 -35.38
N SER A 214 -53.54 7.22 -36.31
CA SER A 214 -52.97 8.54 -36.51
C SER A 214 -53.40 9.46 -35.39
N GLU A 215 -52.47 10.13 -34.72
CA GLU A 215 -52.74 11.45 -34.15
C GLU A 215 -51.48 12.30 -34.14
N ARG A 216 -51.54 13.43 -34.79
CA ARG A 216 -50.58 14.53 -34.83
C ARG A 216 -50.40 15.11 -33.46
N GLY A 217 -49.17 15.18 -32.99
CA GLY A 217 -48.74 15.99 -31.85
C GLY A 217 -47.43 16.68 -32.19
N GLN A 218 -47.47 17.97 -32.31
CA GLN A 218 -46.35 18.86 -32.59
C GLN A 218 -45.37 18.77 -31.46
N HIS A 219 -44.12 18.36 -31.74
CA HIS A 219 -42.99 18.55 -30.83
C HIS A 219 -42.22 19.79 -31.25
N GLN A 220 -42.36 20.81 -30.39
CA GLN A 220 -41.59 22.03 -30.35
C GLN A 220 -40.14 21.67 -29.92
N GLU A 221 -39.17 21.96 -30.76
CA GLU A 221 -37.74 21.90 -30.41
C GLU A 221 -37.39 23.01 -29.43
N PRO A 222 -36.65 22.77 -28.35
CA PRO A 222 -36.07 23.83 -27.55
C PRO A 222 -34.89 24.47 -28.24
N GLY A 223 -34.94 25.80 -28.38
CA GLY A 223 -33.93 26.63 -28.99
C GLY A 223 -32.62 26.69 -28.19
N PRO A 224 -31.53 27.19 -28.79
CA PRO A 224 -30.19 27.17 -28.19
C PRO A 224 -30.08 28.09 -26.98
N ILE A 225 -29.47 27.58 -25.91
CA ILE A 225 -29.18 28.30 -24.69
C ILE A 225 -28.06 29.31 -24.95
N ALA A 226 -28.32 30.58 -24.69
CA ALA A 226 -27.36 31.69 -24.76
C ALA A 226 -26.30 31.57 -23.66
N PRO A 227 -25.02 31.92 -23.93
CA PRO A 227 -23.98 31.89 -22.92
C PRO A 227 -24.16 33.03 -21.89
N GLY A 228 -24.09 32.69 -20.62
CA GLY A 228 -24.12 33.61 -19.49
C GLY A 228 -22.84 34.48 -19.39
N PRO A 229 -22.86 35.60 -18.68
CA PRO A 229 -21.76 36.55 -18.63
C PRO A 229 -20.54 36.01 -17.89
N VAL A 230 -19.39 36.21 -18.51
CA VAL A 230 -18.06 35.92 -17.97
C VAL A 230 -17.83 36.77 -16.73
N GLY A 231 -17.62 36.11 -15.58
CA GLY A 231 -17.21 36.75 -14.33
C GLY A 231 -15.79 37.34 -14.45
N GLN A 232 -15.68 38.61 -14.10
CA GLN A 232 -14.44 39.34 -14.03
C GLN A 232 -13.53 38.74 -12.94
N ASP A 233 -12.28 38.53 -13.30
CA ASP A 233 -11.16 38.13 -12.40
C ASP A 233 -10.76 39.36 -11.54
N PRO A 234 -10.72 39.25 -10.18
CA PRO A 234 -10.35 40.39 -9.32
C PRO A 234 -8.83 40.57 -9.11
N ARG A 235 -8.00 40.30 -10.09
CA ARG A 235 -6.54 40.38 -9.97
C ARG A 235 -5.88 41.35 -10.91
N ASP A 236 -6.48 42.54 -11.11
CA ASP A 236 -5.85 43.62 -11.85
C ASP A 236 -5.91 44.94 -11.04
N GLU A 237 -5.26 44.93 -9.87
CA GLU A 237 -4.88 46.19 -9.21
C GLU A 237 -3.34 46.26 -9.17
N GLY A 238 -2.81 47.06 -10.06
CA GLY A 238 -1.39 47.37 -10.20
C GLY A 238 -0.86 48.23 -9.03
N PRO A 239 0.47 48.33 -8.87
CA PRO A 239 1.09 49.00 -7.73
C PRO A 239 1.08 50.54 -7.89
N GLU A 240 0.43 51.21 -6.95
CA GLU A 240 0.59 52.65 -6.78
C GLU A 240 1.99 53.01 -6.26
N ARG A 241 2.63 53.92 -6.97
CA ARG A 241 3.83 54.66 -6.58
C ARG A 241 3.46 55.79 -5.60
N GLY A 242 4.18 55.90 -4.54
CA GLY A 242 4.14 57.07 -3.64
C GLY A 242 5.27 56.95 -2.65
N ALA A 243 6.36 57.56 -2.94
CA ALA A 243 6.89 58.85 -2.48
C ALA A 243 7.65 58.74 -1.16
N GLU A 244 8.96 58.85 -1.28
CA GLU A 244 9.89 59.77 -0.55
C GLU A 244 9.38 60.29 0.80
N HIS A 245 10.08 59.94 1.88
CA HIS A 245 10.50 60.99 2.84
C HIS A 245 11.80 60.59 3.53
N ASP A 246 12.73 61.51 3.44
CA ASP A 246 14.00 61.70 4.16
C ASP A 246 13.81 61.70 5.69
N ASP A 247 14.95 61.57 6.33
CA ASP A 247 15.45 62.12 7.60
C ASP A 247 15.68 61.18 8.77
N GLN A 248 16.96 61.20 9.08
CA GLN A 248 17.74 60.95 10.29
C GLN A 248 18.19 59.53 10.58
#